data_aaf1bfafac07fc7a90dc33243dd56872
#
_entry.id   aaf1bfafac07fc7a90dc33243dd56872
#
_cell.length_a   1.000
_cell.length_b   1.000
_cell.length_c   1.000
_cell.angle_alpha   90.00
_cell.angle_beta   90.00
_cell.angle_gamma   90.00
#
_symmetry.space_group_name_H-M   'P 1'
#
loop_
_entity.id
_entity.type
_entity.pdbx_description
1 polymer ?
#
loop_
_entity_poly.entity_id
_entity_poly.type
_entity_poly.pdbx_seq_one_letter_code
_entity_poly.pdbx_strand_id
1 'polypeptide(L)'
;MRIIDMHAHVDVCPPLNWYDTADKLIKLMDEAGIEKAVVSAYLNVPGPDNSCAERLWKSIEPYKERFMMFIRMDPWFGQDCIDFLRDACKKYPIRGVKLHPAHYTLHPYGELTVDLCREAGKLGLPVLFHCGDEMMCLPLQIGELAKKCPDTTVILAHMGGFAHNRDAIEVAKTCPNVYVDTSEVPLCKEIKWFVDELGPEKVLFGTDAPCCDPLVELKKVQLA
;
A
#
# COMPACT_ATOMS: atom_id res chain seq x y z
N MET A 1 15.68 -9.35 15.68
CA MET A 1 14.43 -8.54 15.55
C MET A 1 13.77 -8.99 14.25
N ARG A 2 12.45 -9.21 14.25
CA ARG A 2 11.72 -9.52 13.00
C ARG A 2 11.41 -8.22 12.29
N ILE A 3 11.74 -8.14 11.02
CA ILE A 3 11.43 -6.96 10.17
C ILE A 3 10.41 -7.39 9.13
N ILE A 4 9.30 -6.68 9.08
CA ILE A 4 8.22 -6.87 8.10
C ILE A 4 8.06 -5.57 7.33
N ASP A 5 8.16 -5.67 6.01
CA ASP A 5 7.96 -4.54 5.10
C ASP A 5 6.47 -4.46 4.73
N MET A 6 5.86 -3.32 5.00
CA MET A 6 4.43 -3.12 4.73
C MET A 6 4.15 -2.66 3.30
N HIS A 7 5.16 -2.28 2.53
CA HIS A 7 4.98 -1.69 1.21
C HIS A 7 6.12 -2.05 0.26
N ALA A 8 5.88 -3.01 -0.63
CA ALA A 8 6.79 -3.40 -1.70
C ALA A 8 6.00 -3.81 -2.96
N HIS A 9 6.71 -3.98 -4.06
CA HIS A 9 6.11 -4.29 -5.34
C HIS A 9 6.77 -5.49 -6.02
N VAL A 10 5.93 -6.31 -6.65
CA VAL A 10 6.34 -7.35 -7.60
C VAL A 10 5.51 -7.15 -8.86
N ASP A 11 6.18 -6.80 -9.95
CA ASP A 11 5.50 -6.58 -11.22
C ASP A 11 6.40 -6.85 -12.42
N VAL A 12 5.82 -7.41 -13.48
CA VAL A 12 6.49 -7.62 -14.75
C VAL A 12 5.60 -7.06 -15.86
N CYS A 13 6.06 -5.98 -16.47
CA CYS A 13 5.36 -5.28 -17.55
C CYS A 13 6.29 -5.08 -18.75
N PRO A 14 6.47 -6.11 -19.63
CA PRO A 14 7.39 -6.07 -20.76
C PRO A 14 7.20 -4.89 -21.71
N PRO A 15 5.95 -4.44 -22.01
CA PRO A 15 5.73 -3.27 -22.86
C PRO A 15 6.39 -1.99 -22.33
N LEU A 16 6.58 -1.90 -21.02
CA LEU A 16 7.23 -0.76 -20.36
C LEU A 16 8.69 -1.06 -19.97
N ASN A 17 9.23 -2.19 -20.43
CA ASN A 17 10.57 -2.67 -20.05
C ASN A 17 10.77 -2.76 -18.52
N TRP A 18 9.75 -3.18 -17.80
CA TRP A 18 9.74 -3.25 -16.34
C TRP A 18 9.76 -4.71 -15.86
N TYR A 19 10.76 -5.06 -15.06
CA TYR A 19 11.02 -6.45 -14.64
C TYR A 19 11.40 -6.53 -13.16
N ASP A 20 10.48 -6.17 -12.28
CA ASP A 20 10.64 -6.30 -10.83
C ASP A 20 10.04 -7.63 -10.39
N THR A 21 10.87 -8.66 -10.55
CA THR A 21 10.47 -10.03 -10.24
C THR A 21 10.53 -10.33 -8.73
N ALA A 22 9.76 -11.35 -8.31
CA ALA A 22 9.81 -11.83 -6.94
C ALA A 22 11.23 -12.23 -6.50
N ASP A 23 12.02 -12.85 -7.40
CA ASP A 23 13.42 -13.24 -7.12
C ASP A 23 14.32 -12.04 -6.81
N LYS A 24 14.12 -10.92 -7.52
CA LYS A 24 14.87 -9.69 -7.25
C LYS A 24 14.52 -9.15 -5.86
N LEU A 25 13.23 -9.08 -5.55
CA LEU A 25 12.77 -8.57 -4.26
C LEU A 25 13.26 -9.45 -3.11
N ILE A 26 13.23 -10.78 -3.25
CA ILE A 26 13.77 -11.71 -2.24
C ILE A 26 15.25 -11.42 -1.96
N LYS A 27 16.05 -11.18 -2.97
CA LYS A 27 17.48 -10.83 -2.78
C LYS A 27 17.64 -9.54 -1.98
N LEU A 28 16.92 -8.49 -2.34
CA LEU A 28 16.93 -7.21 -1.62
C LEU A 28 16.47 -7.38 -0.16
N MET A 29 15.43 -8.16 0.05
CA MET A 29 14.93 -8.48 1.41
C MET A 29 15.98 -9.22 2.24
N ASP A 30 16.64 -10.22 1.65
CA ASP A 30 17.68 -11.01 2.33
C ASP A 30 18.89 -10.14 2.70
N GLU A 31 19.32 -9.25 1.80
CA GLU A 31 20.40 -8.28 2.05
C GLU A 31 20.04 -7.32 3.20
N ALA A 32 18.79 -6.87 3.27
CA ALA A 32 18.31 -5.96 4.31
C ALA A 32 17.85 -6.68 5.61
N GLY A 33 17.83 -8.03 5.63
CA GLY A 33 17.33 -8.80 6.76
C GLY A 33 15.82 -8.70 6.98
N ILE A 34 15.04 -8.40 5.92
CA ILE A 34 13.59 -8.36 5.94
C ILE A 34 13.04 -9.76 5.86
N GLU A 35 12.23 -10.15 6.87
CA GLU A 35 11.67 -11.49 6.94
C GLU A 35 10.49 -11.69 5.99
N LYS A 36 9.57 -10.72 5.95
CA LYS A 36 8.37 -10.76 5.11
C LYS A 36 8.09 -9.38 4.51
N ALA A 37 7.41 -9.38 3.36
CA ALA A 37 6.93 -8.15 2.74
C ALA A 37 5.47 -8.27 2.29
N VAL A 38 4.74 -7.18 2.43
CA VAL A 38 3.48 -6.95 1.72
C VAL A 38 3.81 -6.52 0.30
N VAL A 39 3.23 -7.21 -0.68
CA VAL A 39 3.52 -6.93 -2.09
C VAL A 39 2.24 -6.71 -2.90
N SER A 40 2.31 -5.74 -3.81
CA SER A 40 1.27 -5.47 -4.80
C SER A 40 1.88 -5.26 -6.19
N ALA A 41 1.04 -5.33 -7.24
CA ALA A 41 1.45 -4.88 -8.57
C ALA A 41 1.72 -3.37 -8.57
N TYR A 42 2.61 -2.92 -9.44
CA TYR A 42 3.00 -1.50 -9.59
C TYR A 42 2.42 -0.88 -10.86
N LEU A 43 2.89 -1.31 -12.03
CA LEU A 43 2.49 -0.77 -13.34
C LEU A 43 1.28 -1.48 -13.96
N ASN A 44 1.08 -2.76 -13.64
CA ASN A 44 -0.09 -3.48 -14.14
C ASN A 44 -1.36 -2.91 -13.51
N VAL A 45 -2.08 -2.13 -14.30
CA VAL A 45 -3.37 -1.56 -13.90
C VAL A 45 -4.42 -2.67 -13.87
N PRO A 46 -5.25 -2.77 -12.82
CA PRO A 46 -6.36 -3.71 -12.80
C PRO A 46 -7.34 -3.41 -13.94
N GLY A 47 -7.76 -4.47 -14.62
CA GLY A 47 -8.81 -4.42 -15.63
C GLY A 47 -10.16 -4.87 -15.05
N PRO A 48 -11.15 -5.10 -15.92
CA PRO A 48 -12.46 -5.61 -15.54
C PRO A 48 -12.45 -7.12 -15.23
N ASP A 49 -11.30 -7.65 -14.84
CA ASP A 49 -11.10 -9.06 -14.50
C ASP A 49 -10.03 -9.22 -13.42
N ASN A 50 -9.84 -10.45 -12.93
CA ASN A 50 -8.84 -10.77 -11.92
C ASN A 50 -7.43 -11.07 -12.49
N SER A 51 -7.15 -10.74 -13.74
CA SER A 51 -5.87 -11.07 -14.39
C SER A 51 -4.65 -10.45 -13.69
N CYS A 52 -4.80 -9.25 -13.14
CA CYS A 52 -3.75 -8.60 -12.36
C CYS A 52 -3.41 -9.40 -11.08
N ALA A 53 -4.43 -9.85 -10.35
CA ALA A 53 -4.26 -10.69 -9.16
C ALA A 53 -3.65 -12.04 -9.50
N GLU A 54 -4.09 -12.67 -10.58
CA GLU A 54 -3.55 -13.95 -11.04
C GLU A 54 -2.07 -13.86 -11.42
N ARG A 55 -1.68 -12.81 -12.16
CA ARG A 55 -0.27 -12.58 -12.51
C ARG A 55 0.60 -12.38 -11.27
N LEU A 56 0.15 -11.54 -10.34
CA LEU A 56 0.88 -11.33 -9.10
C LEU A 56 1.02 -12.65 -8.32
N TRP A 57 -0.08 -13.38 -8.13
CA TRP A 57 -0.04 -14.65 -7.41
C TRP A 57 0.94 -15.65 -8.04
N LYS A 58 0.89 -15.85 -9.36
CA LYS A 58 1.84 -16.73 -10.07
C LYS A 58 3.29 -16.33 -9.84
N SER A 59 3.58 -15.04 -9.73
CA SER A 59 4.93 -14.55 -9.48
C SER A 59 5.42 -14.80 -8.06
N ILE A 60 4.52 -14.68 -7.06
CA ILE A 60 4.89 -14.75 -5.64
C ILE A 60 4.63 -16.11 -4.98
N GLU A 61 3.83 -16.98 -5.59
CA GLU A 61 3.48 -18.30 -5.04
C GLU A 61 4.70 -19.15 -4.64
N PRO A 62 5.82 -19.18 -5.40
CA PRO A 62 7.03 -19.88 -4.98
C PRO A 62 7.62 -19.38 -3.66
N TYR A 63 7.31 -18.14 -3.27
CA TYR A 63 7.78 -17.45 -2.08
C TYR A 63 6.65 -17.07 -1.11
N LYS A 64 5.54 -17.78 -1.14
CA LYS A 64 4.32 -17.47 -0.36
C LYS A 64 4.54 -17.32 1.16
N GLU A 65 5.59 -17.94 1.69
CA GLU A 65 5.97 -17.80 3.12
C GLU A 65 6.67 -16.46 3.43
N ARG A 66 7.17 -15.79 2.40
CA ARG A 66 7.87 -14.50 2.49
C ARG A 66 6.98 -13.33 2.11
N PHE A 67 5.92 -13.54 1.33
CA PHE A 67 5.06 -12.49 0.81
C PHE A 67 3.64 -12.54 1.35
N MET A 68 3.08 -11.36 1.59
CA MET A 68 1.68 -11.13 1.89
C MET A 68 1.06 -10.35 0.72
N MET A 69 0.08 -10.93 0.06
CA MET A 69 -0.48 -10.38 -1.17
C MET A 69 -1.51 -9.28 -0.89
N PHE A 70 -1.24 -8.07 -1.38
CA PHE A 70 -2.24 -7.02 -1.53
C PHE A 70 -2.67 -6.97 -2.99
N ILE A 71 -3.99 -6.97 -3.22
CA ILE A 71 -4.54 -6.89 -4.56
C ILE A 71 -4.69 -5.43 -4.99
N ARG A 72 -4.19 -5.09 -6.16
CA ARG A 72 -4.46 -3.78 -6.76
C ARG A 72 -5.83 -3.78 -7.41
N MET A 73 -6.65 -2.77 -7.12
CA MET A 73 -8.02 -2.66 -7.60
C MET A 73 -8.24 -1.31 -8.30
N ASP A 74 -9.21 -1.26 -9.20
CA ASP A 74 -9.67 -0.05 -9.86
C ASP A 74 -11.17 0.17 -9.58
N PRO A 75 -11.51 1.15 -8.74
CA PRO A 75 -12.90 1.43 -8.37
C PRO A 75 -13.81 1.86 -9.54
N TRP A 76 -13.25 2.28 -10.69
CA TRP A 76 -14.05 2.63 -11.87
C TRP A 76 -15.02 1.51 -12.32
N PHE A 77 -14.67 0.26 -12.04
CA PHE A 77 -15.54 -0.88 -12.38
C PHE A 77 -16.69 -1.08 -11.40
N GLY A 78 -16.88 -0.20 -10.39
CA GLY A 78 -18.03 -0.17 -9.52
C GLY A 78 -18.33 -1.52 -8.87
N GLN A 79 -19.55 -2.04 -9.07
CA GLN A 79 -19.96 -3.31 -8.49
C GLN A 79 -19.11 -4.50 -8.97
N ASP A 80 -18.68 -4.49 -10.23
CA ASP A 80 -17.82 -5.55 -10.76
C ASP A 80 -16.47 -5.61 -10.02
N CYS A 81 -15.91 -4.44 -9.66
CA CYS A 81 -14.69 -4.37 -8.84
C CYS A 81 -14.89 -5.02 -7.47
N ILE A 82 -16.02 -4.79 -6.82
CA ILE A 82 -16.38 -5.40 -5.54
C ILE A 82 -16.52 -6.91 -5.67
N ASP A 83 -17.18 -7.38 -6.71
CA ASP A 83 -17.37 -8.81 -6.96
C ASP A 83 -16.04 -9.51 -7.31
N PHE A 84 -15.15 -8.84 -8.05
CA PHE A 84 -13.78 -9.31 -8.27
C PHE A 84 -12.99 -9.43 -6.97
N LEU A 85 -13.08 -8.47 -6.06
CA LEU A 85 -12.43 -8.54 -4.76
C LEU A 85 -12.91 -9.77 -3.97
N ARG A 86 -14.22 -9.98 -3.90
CA ARG A 86 -14.83 -11.15 -3.23
C ARG A 86 -14.36 -12.47 -3.83
N ASP A 87 -14.29 -12.55 -5.15
CA ASP A 87 -13.85 -13.76 -5.86
C ASP A 87 -12.35 -13.99 -5.72
N ALA A 88 -11.54 -12.93 -5.76
CA ALA A 88 -10.10 -13.02 -5.52
C ALA A 88 -9.81 -13.55 -4.10
N CYS A 89 -10.54 -13.09 -3.08
CA CYS A 89 -10.41 -13.59 -1.71
C CYS A 89 -10.73 -15.08 -1.54
N LYS A 90 -11.57 -15.65 -2.41
CA LYS A 90 -11.85 -17.09 -2.42
C LYS A 90 -10.73 -17.91 -3.09
N LYS A 91 -10.04 -17.31 -4.06
CA LYS A 91 -9.04 -17.98 -4.92
C LYS A 91 -7.61 -17.81 -4.42
N TYR A 92 -7.31 -16.68 -3.82
CA TYR A 92 -5.95 -16.27 -3.44
C TYR A 92 -5.87 -15.85 -1.96
N PRO A 93 -4.72 -15.97 -1.31
CA PRO A 93 -4.53 -15.55 0.08
C PRO A 93 -4.38 -14.03 0.20
N ILE A 94 -5.40 -13.29 -0.22
CA ILE A 94 -5.41 -11.82 -0.16
C ILE A 94 -5.33 -11.36 1.30
N ARG A 95 -4.47 -10.37 1.56
CA ARG A 95 -4.24 -9.76 2.88
C ARG A 95 -4.57 -8.28 2.93
N GLY A 96 -4.91 -7.66 1.80
CA GLY A 96 -5.29 -6.26 1.72
C GLY A 96 -5.50 -5.79 0.28
N VAL A 97 -5.83 -4.53 0.15
CA VAL A 97 -6.07 -3.84 -1.13
C VAL A 97 -5.07 -2.71 -1.28
N LYS A 98 -4.48 -2.55 -2.46
CA LYS A 98 -3.68 -1.37 -2.86
C LYS A 98 -4.49 -0.50 -3.81
N LEU A 99 -4.56 0.79 -3.50
CA LEU A 99 -5.18 1.80 -4.35
C LEU A 99 -4.18 2.90 -4.70
N HIS A 100 -4.30 3.40 -5.92
CA HIS A 100 -3.52 4.53 -6.41
C HIS A 100 -4.44 5.50 -7.17
N PRO A 101 -5.08 6.44 -6.46
CA PRO A 101 -6.13 7.28 -7.03
C PRO A 101 -5.73 8.06 -8.29
N ALA A 102 -4.49 8.55 -8.37
CA ALA A 102 -4.00 9.25 -9.55
C ALA A 102 -3.92 8.36 -10.81
N HIS A 103 -3.65 7.05 -10.66
CA HIS A 103 -3.55 6.14 -11.81
C HIS A 103 -4.88 5.85 -12.49
N TYR A 104 -6.00 5.95 -11.80
CA TYR A 104 -7.34 5.80 -12.38
C TYR A 104 -8.17 7.09 -12.35
N THR A 105 -7.55 8.23 -11.97
CA THR A 105 -8.15 9.57 -11.97
C THR A 105 -9.51 9.63 -11.27
N LEU A 106 -9.65 8.93 -10.15
CA LEU A 106 -10.85 8.87 -9.34
C LEU A 106 -10.59 9.44 -7.94
N HIS A 107 -11.48 10.31 -7.51
CA HIS A 107 -11.33 10.96 -6.21
C HIS A 107 -11.43 9.94 -5.07
N PRO A 108 -10.48 9.93 -4.09
CA PRO A 108 -10.44 8.90 -3.06
C PRO A 108 -11.70 8.80 -2.22
N TYR A 109 -12.41 9.90 -1.94
CA TYR A 109 -13.67 9.88 -1.20
C TYR A 109 -14.92 9.88 -2.08
N GLY A 110 -14.80 9.62 -3.39
CA GLY A 110 -15.92 9.36 -4.28
C GLY A 110 -16.64 8.04 -3.95
N GLU A 111 -17.92 7.93 -4.29
CA GLU A 111 -18.77 6.79 -3.89
C GLU A 111 -18.18 5.44 -4.29
N LEU A 112 -17.67 5.30 -5.51
CA LEU A 112 -17.09 4.03 -6.00
C LEU A 112 -15.90 3.57 -5.13
N THR A 113 -15.01 4.50 -4.75
CA THR A 113 -13.87 4.19 -3.87
C THR A 113 -14.33 3.88 -2.45
N VAL A 114 -15.29 4.64 -1.93
CA VAL A 114 -15.87 4.42 -0.60
C VAL A 114 -16.54 3.06 -0.50
N ASP A 115 -17.30 2.65 -1.51
CA ASP A 115 -18.00 1.36 -1.52
C ASP A 115 -17.03 0.19 -1.58
N LEU A 116 -15.97 0.29 -2.38
CA LEU A 116 -14.89 -0.70 -2.40
C LEU A 116 -14.18 -0.80 -1.03
N CYS A 117 -13.86 0.35 -0.41
CA CYS A 117 -13.19 0.37 0.90
C CYS A 117 -14.09 -0.19 2.01
N ARG A 118 -15.38 0.10 2.00
CA ARG A 118 -16.34 -0.52 2.94
C ARG A 118 -16.39 -2.03 2.77
N GLU A 119 -16.37 -2.52 1.54
CA GLU A 119 -16.35 -3.95 1.30
C GLU A 119 -15.03 -4.59 1.77
N ALA A 120 -13.88 -3.94 1.52
CA ALA A 120 -12.60 -4.39 2.06
C ALA A 120 -12.66 -4.49 3.60
N GLY A 121 -13.22 -3.49 4.29
CA GLY A 121 -13.42 -3.51 5.74
C GLY A 121 -14.29 -4.68 6.21
N LYS A 122 -15.42 -4.97 5.54
CA LYS A 122 -16.26 -6.15 5.84
C LYS A 122 -15.52 -7.48 5.70
N LEU A 123 -14.55 -7.53 4.77
CA LEU A 123 -13.69 -8.69 4.55
C LEU A 123 -12.48 -8.73 5.51
N GLY A 124 -12.34 -7.74 6.40
CA GLY A 124 -11.19 -7.61 7.31
C GLY A 124 -9.89 -7.24 6.61
N LEU A 125 -9.96 -6.62 5.43
CA LEU A 125 -8.81 -6.25 4.62
C LEU A 125 -8.44 -4.77 4.83
N PRO A 126 -7.20 -4.45 5.21
CA PRO A 126 -6.70 -3.09 5.17
C PRO A 126 -6.57 -2.58 3.73
N VAL A 127 -6.64 -1.26 3.57
CA VAL A 127 -6.46 -0.60 2.28
C VAL A 127 -5.24 0.32 2.35
N LEU A 128 -4.22 0.01 1.56
CA LEU A 128 -3.02 0.82 1.38
C LEU A 128 -3.26 1.78 0.21
N PHE A 129 -3.29 3.06 0.51
CA PHE A 129 -3.36 4.12 -0.50
C PHE A 129 -1.97 4.64 -0.83
N HIS A 130 -1.65 4.76 -2.12
CA HIS A 130 -0.62 5.70 -2.52
C HIS A 130 -1.03 7.09 -2.04
N CYS A 131 -0.15 7.75 -1.31
CA CYS A 131 -0.45 9.01 -0.65
C CYS A 131 0.77 9.92 -0.72
N GLY A 132 0.63 11.07 -1.37
CA GLY A 132 1.75 11.96 -1.59
C GLY A 132 1.34 13.26 -2.23
N ASP A 133 2.20 13.77 -3.10
CA ASP A 133 2.10 15.11 -3.67
C ASP A 133 1.23 15.16 -4.94
N GLU A 134 0.74 14.03 -5.41
CA GLU A 134 -0.07 13.94 -6.63
C GLU A 134 -1.53 14.30 -6.39
N MET A 135 -2.15 14.89 -7.40
CA MET A 135 -3.59 15.12 -7.37
C MET A 135 -4.34 13.82 -7.06
N MET A 136 -5.37 13.90 -6.24
CA MET A 136 -6.21 12.77 -5.79
C MET A 136 -5.50 11.79 -4.84
N CYS A 137 -4.24 12.04 -4.46
CA CYS A 137 -3.50 11.22 -3.49
C CYS A 137 -3.19 11.96 -2.18
N LEU A 138 -3.80 13.11 -1.95
CA LEU A 138 -3.50 13.95 -0.79
C LEU A 138 -4.06 13.35 0.52
N PRO A 139 -3.32 13.45 1.64
CA PRO A 139 -3.74 12.89 2.93
C PRO A 139 -5.14 13.31 3.36
N LEU A 140 -5.47 14.61 3.25
CA LEU A 140 -6.79 15.13 3.65
C LEU A 140 -7.93 14.50 2.83
N GLN A 141 -7.71 14.25 1.55
CA GLN A 141 -8.70 13.60 0.69
C GLN A 141 -8.94 12.15 1.12
N ILE A 142 -7.87 11.42 1.44
CA ILE A 142 -7.97 10.03 1.94
C ILE A 142 -8.55 10.03 3.36
N GLY A 143 -8.27 11.04 4.17
CA GLY A 143 -8.88 11.24 5.47
C GLY A 143 -10.40 11.35 5.41
N GLU A 144 -10.95 12.04 4.43
CA GLU A 144 -12.40 12.11 4.22
C GLU A 144 -13.01 10.73 3.86
N LEU A 145 -12.28 9.89 3.12
CA LEU A 145 -12.67 8.49 2.91
C LEU A 145 -12.63 7.72 4.23
N ALA A 146 -11.55 7.84 5.00
CA ALA A 146 -11.38 7.09 6.25
C ALA A 146 -12.52 7.36 7.25
N LYS A 147 -13.01 8.61 7.31
CA LYS A 147 -14.20 8.98 8.11
C LYS A 147 -15.47 8.29 7.65
N LYS A 148 -15.63 8.05 6.33
CA LYS A 148 -16.77 7.34 5.74
C LYS A 148 -16.68 5.82 5.87
N CYS A 149 -15.51 5.31 6.20
CA CYS A 149 -15.17 3.88 6.30
C CYS A 149 -14.52 3.55 7.66
N PRO A 150 -15.19 3.82 8.81
CA PRO A 150 -14.58 3.71 10.13
C PRO A 150 -14.14 2.27 10.49
N ASP A 151 -14.78 1.27 9.89
CA ASP A 151 -14.47 -0.14 10.11
C ASP A 151 -13.34 -0.67 9.18
N THR A 152 -12.80 0.18 8.30
CA THR A 152 -11.73 -0.18 7.36
C THR A 152 -10.41 0.41 7.84
N THR A 153 -9.40 -0.41 8.04
CA THR A 153 -8.03 0.08 8.26
C THR A 153 -7.51 0.72 6.98
N VAL A 154 -7.12 1.97 7.05
CA VAL A 154 -6.55 2.76 5.95
C VAL A 154 -5.09 3.04 6.25
N ILE A 155 -4.21 2.81 5.27
CA ILE A 155 -2.77 3.07 5.39
C ILE A 155 -2.41 4.14 4.36
N LEU A 156 -1.87 5.26 4.83
CA LEU A 156 -1.31 6.31 3.99
C LEU A 156 0.15 5.97 3.66
N ALA A 157 0.44 5.66 2.42
CA ALA A 157 1.82 5.45 1.98
C ALA A 157 2.64 6.75 2.09
N HIS A 158 3.96 6.59 2.20
CA HIS A 158 4.93 7.69 2.07
C HIS A 158 4.74 8.84 3.08
N MET A 159 4.02 8.60 4.19
CA MET A 159 3.77 9.65 5.21
C MET A 159 3.22 10.96 4.62
N GLY A 160 2.47 10.91 3.51
CA GLY A 160 1.94 12.09 2.83
C GLY A 160 2.90 12.73 1.84
N GLY A 161 3.92 12.01 1.38
CA GLY A 161 4.86 12.46 0.36
C GLY A 161 5.84 13.52 0.89
N PHE A 162 6.30 14.40 0.01
CA PHE A 162 7.32 15.39 0.30
C PHE A 162 6.77 16.64 1.03
N ALA A 163 5.52 17.03 0.71
CA ALA A 163 4.99 18.33 1.17
C ALA A 163 3.82 18.20 2.15
N HIS A 164 3.18 17.03 2.29
CA HIS A 164 1.92 16.88 3.03
C HIS A 164 2.03 16.09 4.34
N ASN A 165 3.24 16.00 4.94
CA ASN A 165 3.46 15.29 6.21
C ASN A 165 2.56 15.80 7.34
N ARG A 166 2.38 17.13 7.47
CA ARG A 166 1.52 17.72 8.48
C ARG A 166 0.06 17.28 8.31
N ASP A 167 -0.44 17.25 7.08
CA ASP A 167 -1.79 16.81 6.78
C ASP A 167 -1.97 15.32 7.10
N ALA A 168 -0.96 14.48 6.80
CA ALA A 168 -0.98 13.06 7.13
C ALA A 168 -1.01 12.82 8.65
N ILE A 169 -0.23 13.58 9.43
CA ILE A 169 -0.28 13.55 10.91
C ILE A 169 -1.67 13.93 11.40
N GLU A 170 -2.26 15.02 10.91
CA GLU A 170 -3.59 15.47 11.31
C GLU A 170 -4.66 14.42 11.02
N VAL A 171 -4.61 13.80 9.83
CA VAL A 171 -5.52 12.72 9.46
C VAL A 171 -5.36 11.51 10.39
N ALA A 172 -4.13 11.06 10.65
CA ALA A 172 -3.89 9.90 11.51
C ALA A 172 -4.25 10.15 12.99
N LYS A 173 -4.21 11.41 13.46
CA LYS A 173 -4.69 11.81 14.79
C LYS A 173 -6.22 11.80 14.88
N THR A 174 -6.88 12.30 13.85
CA THR A 174 -8.34 12.48 13.86
C THR A 174 -9.12 11.25 13.40
N CYS A 175 -8.47 10.33 12.69
CA CYS A 175 -9.06 9.08 12.19
C CYS A 175 -8.37 7.88 12.86
N PRO A 176 -8.98 7.24 13.87
CA PRO A 176 -8.36 6.13 14.62
C PRO A 176 -8.03 4.91 13.76
N ASN A 177 -8.72 4.73 12.62
CA ASN A 177 -8.51 3.67 11.65
C ASN A 177 -7.40 3.97 10.63
N VAL A 178 -6.69 5.12 10.75
CA VAL A 178 -5.61 5.49 9.82
C VAL A 178 -4.24 5.19 10.41
N TYR A 179 -3.37 4.63 9.58
CA TYR A 179 -1.95 4.35 9.79
C TYR A 179 -1.12 5.01 8.69
N VAL A 180 0.19 5.09 8.86
CA VAL A 180 1.13 5.63 7.86
C VAL A 180 2.28 4.66 7.65
N ASP A 181 2.91 4.66 6.45
CA ASP A 181 4.15 3.92 6.24
C ASP A 181 5.34 4.84 5.93
N THR A 182 6.54 4.33 6.19
CA THR A 182 7.80 5.08 6.10
C THR A 182 8.45 5.09 4.74
N SER A 183 7.85 4.42 3.73
CA SER A 183 8.47 4.28 2.41
C SER A 183 8.67 5.63 1.72
N GLU A 184 9.78 5.79 0.99
CA GLU A 184 10.14 6.99 0.23
C GLU A 184 10.27 8.29 1.04
N VAL A 185 10.13 8.27 2.36
CA VAL A 185 10.27 9.48 3.17
C VAL A 185 11.69 10.04 3.05
N PRO A 186 11.88 11.29 2.58
CA PRO A 186 13.20 11.78 2.22
C PRO A 186 14.11 12.06 3.43
N LEU A 187 13.54 12.39 4.59
CA LEU A 187 14.30 12.83 5.76
C LEU A 187 13.99 11.99 6.99
N CYS A 188 15.03 11.38 7.60
CA CYS A 188 14.90 10.59 8.83
C CYS A 188 14.16 11.32 9.96
N LYS A 189 14.38 12.62 10.12
CA LYS A 189 13.71 13.45 11.14
C LYS A 189 12.19 13.47 10.99
N GLU A 190 11.66 13.26 9.80
CA GLU A 190 10.22 13.19 9.56
C GLU A 190 9.64 11.91 10.15
N ILE A 191 10.33 10.77 9.97
CA ILE A 191 9.94 9.51 10.59
C ILE A 191 9.85 9.68 12.12
N LYS A 192 10.90 10.27 12.72
CA LYS A 192 10.87 10.56 14.15
C LYS A 192 9.70 11.48 14.53
N TRP A 193 9.46 12.51 13.76
CA TRP A 193 8.34 13.43 14.01
C TRP A 193 6.99 12.71 14.02
N PHE A 194 6.75 11.81 13.05
CA PHE A 194 5.53 11.01 13.03
C PHE A 194 5.41 10.09 14.26
N VAL A 195 6.50 9.45 14.67
CA VAL A 195 6.51 8.62 15.89
C VAL A 195 6.24 9.44 17.14
N ASP A 196 6.82 10.63 17.26
CA ASP A 196 6.60 11.53 18.40
C ASP A 196 5.13 12.03 18.47
N GLU A 197 4.48 12.24 17.33
CA GLU A 197 3.13 12.79 17.24
C GLU A 197 2.02 11.73 17.32
N LEU A 198 2.27 10.53 16.80
CA LEU A 198 1.26 9.49 16.62
C LEU A 198 1.45 8.27 17.54
N GLY A 199 2.64 8.06 18.05
CA GLY A 199 3.07 6.79 18.65
C GLY A 199 3.59 5.79 17.61
N PRO A 200 4.50 4.89 18.02
CA PRO A 200 5.11 3.92 17.10
C PRO A 200 4.11 2.91 16.54
N GLU A 201 2.99 2.67 17.22
CA GLU A 201 1.94 1.73 16.79
C GLU A 201 1.17 2.20 15.54
N LYS A 202 1.26 3.49 15.19
CA LYS A 202 0.64 4.09 14.01
C LYS A 202 1.56 4.17 12.80
N VAL A 203 2.87 3.92 13.00
CA VAL A 203 3.90 4.08 11.99
C VAL A 203 4.42 2.71 11.57
N LEU A 204 4.16 2.34 10.32
CA LEU A 204 4.53 1.05 9.74
C LEU A 204 5.82 1.22 8.94
N PHE A 205 6.72 0.24 9.03
CA PHE A 205 7.89 0.20 8.16
C PHE A 205 7.48 -0.23 6.75
N GLY A 206 7.79 0.58 5.76
CA GLY A 206 7.62 0.30 4.34
C GLY A 206 8.85 0.73 3.56
N THR A 207 9.14 0.06 2.44
CA THR A 207 10.31 0.37 1.61
C THR A 207 9.96 0.93 0.23
N ASP A 208 8.79 0.61 -0.30
CA ASP A 208 8.45 0.81 -1.71
C ASP A 208 9.41 0.10 -2.68
N ALA A 209 10.05 -0.97 -2.19
CA ALA A 209 10.98 -1.75 -3.01
C ALA A 209 10.27 -2.39 -4.23
N PRO A 210 10.94 -2.46 -5.37
CA PRO A 210 12.33 -2.11 -5.64
C PRO A 210 12.53 -0.67 -6.13
N CYS A 211 11.52 0.21 -6.07
CA CYS A 211 11.66 1.62 -6.42
C CYS A 211 12.71 2.28 -5.51
N CYS A 212 12.66 1.97 -4.21
CA CYS A 212 13.68 2.35 -3.25
C CYS A 212 14.45 1.12 -2.76
N ASP A 213 15.70 1.33 -2.35
CA ASP A 213 16.55 0.28 -1.80
C ASP A 213 16.17 -0.01 -0.34
N PRO A 214 15.80 -1.26 0.01
CA PRO A 214 15.40 -1.62 1.36
C PRO A 214 16.45 -1.35 2.45
N LEU A 215 17.75 -1.44 2.12
CA LEU A 215 18.82 -1.09 3.07
C LEU A 215 18.80 0.40 3.40
N VAL A 216 18.56 1.25 2.40
CA VAL A 216 18.46 2.70 2.58
C VAL A 216 17.22 3.03 3.42
N GLU A 217 16.07 2.45 3.10
CA GLU A 217 14.83 2.67 3.83
C GLU A 217 14.94 2.22 5.29
N LEU A 218 15.50 1.04 5.53
CA LEU A 218 15.75 0.54 6.89
C LEU A 218 16.74 1.44 7.63
N LYS A 219 17.78 1.93 6.94
CA LYS A 219 18.74 2.85 7.56
C LYS A 219 18.11 4.16 7.99
N LYS A 220 17.16 4.70 7.23
CA LYS A 220 16.43 5.92 7.61
C LYS A 220 15.66 5.71 8.94
N VAL A 221 14.97 4.58 9.09
CA VAL A 221 14.25 4.25 10.33
C VAL A 221 15.21 4.08 11.52
N GLN A 222 16.40 3.48 11.29
CA GLN A 222 17.40 3.32 12.35
C GLN A 222 18.04 4.64 12.81
N LEU A 223 17.98 5.67 11.98
CA LEU A 223 18.55 6.99 12.25
C LEU A 223 17.49 7.99 12.78
N ALA A 224 16.22 7.64 12.70
CA ALA A 224 15.11 8.43 13.24
C ALA A 224 15.02 8.30 14.75
#